data_bf7732cc3d5f320c3d224a2f082d25c3
#
_entry.id   bf7732cc3d5f320c3d224a2f082d25c3
#
_cell.length_a   1.000
_cell.length_b   1.000
_cell.length_c   1.000
_cell.angle_alpha   90.00
_cell.angle_beta   90.00
_cell.angle_gamma   90.00
#
_symmetry.space_group_name_H-M   'P 1'
#
loop_
_entity.id
_entity.type
_entity.pdbx_description
1 polymer ?
#
loop_
_entity_poly.entity_id
_entity_poly.type
_entity_poly.pdbx_seq_one_letter_code
_entity_poly.pdbx_strand_id
1 'polypeptide(L)'
;IWGIRFIAIADNADTEVKGNKKARQINGLVNEWYLEDLSENIRMVFDMKRRQGRYIGGFPIYGYQKDPKDHNHLIIEPEAAQVVRQIFRWSLEGHGKQEIAKLLNDQGIPNPTRYKAEHGWASGHPVSNSHGLWNKTTIWRILRNEMYTGVMLQGRRKKVSYKSKALIDMPKEQWFRVEGTHEAII
;
A
#
# COMPACT_ATOMS: atom_id res chain seq x y z
N ILE A 1 41.06 -3.69 4.95
CA ILE A 1 41.03 -2.28 4.58
C ILE A 1 41.70 -2.21 3.22
N TRP A 2 40.97 -1.74 2.21
CA TRP A 2 41.30 -1.91 0.79
C TRP A 2 42.29 -0.86 0.24
N GLY A 3 42.85 0.06 1.06
CA GLY A 3 43.83 1.06 0.65
C GLY A 3 43.35 2.03 -0.47
N ILE A 4 42.05 2.13 -0.71
CA ILE A 4 41.50 2.94 -1.79
C ILE A 4 41.27 4.36 -1.26
N ARG A 5 41.83 5.36 -1.98
CA ARG A 5 41.55 6.76 -1.74
C ARG A 5 40.19 7.12 -2.32
N PHE A 6 39.37 7.77 -1.53
CA PHE A 6 38.06 8.31 -1.95
C PHE A 6 38.07 9.83 -1.81
N ILE A 7 37.68 10.54 -2.86
CA ILE A 7 37.58 12.00 -2.89
C ILE A 7 36.18 12.40 -3.28
N ALA A 8 35.45 13.08 -2.39
CA ALA A 8 34.16 13.69 -2.65
C ALA A 8 34.33 15.20 -2.84
N ILE A 9 34.29 15.67 -4.07
CA ILE A 9 34.58 17.07 -4.44
C ILE A 9 33.52 18.01 -3.84
N ALA A 10 32.21 17.60 -3.91
CA ALA A 10 31.11 18.40 -3.38
C ALA A 10 31.20 18.63 -1.86
N ASP A 11 31.70 17.64 -1.12
CA ASP A 11 31.79 17.68 0.34
C ASP A 11 33.19 18.08 0.83
N ASN A 12 34.09 18.41 -0.09
CA ASN A 12 35.53 18.68 0.17
C ASN A 12 36.15 17.60 1.07
N ALA A 13 35.82 16.34 0.84
CA ALA A 13 36.24 15.22 1.66
C ALA A 13 37.22 14.31 0.93
N ASP A 14 38.41 14.12 1.57
CA ASP A 14 39.46 13.25 1.08
C ASP A 14 39.91 12.28 2.18
N THR A 15 39.98 10.99 1.85
CA THR A 15 40.33 9.95 2.83
C THR A 15 41.81 9.98 3.24
N GLU A 16 42.68 10.53 2.43
CA GLU A 16 44.12 10.69 2.79
C GLU A 16 44.38 11.86 3.76
N VAL A 17 43.49 12.88 3.74
CA VAL A 17 43.65 14.04 4.63
C VAL A 17 43.11 13.72 6.02
N LYS A 18 44.02 13.49 6.99
CA LYS A 18 43.63 13.10 8.37
C LYS A 18 42.69 14.14 9.04
N GLY A 19 42.87 15.45 8.74
CA GLY A 19 42.02 16.53 9.25
C GLY A 19 40.54 16.40 8.82
N ASN A 20 40.26 15.82 7.65
CA ASN A 20 38.91 15.67 7.10
C ASN A 20 38.12 14.53 7.74
N LYS A 21 38.73 13.66 8.57
CA LYS A 21 38.04 12.54 9.20
C LYS A 21 36.89 13.01 10.08
N LYS A 22 37.09 14.02 10.91
CA LYS A 22 36.07 14.57 11.80
C LYS A 22 34.94 15.25 11.00
N ALA A 23 35.31 16.04 9.99
CA ALA A 23 34.32 16.69 9.11
C ALA A 23 33.40 15.66 8.40
N ARG A 24 34.00 14.58 7.85
CA ARG A 24 33.23 13.49 7.23
C ARG A 24 32.27 12.80 8.23
N GLN A 25 32.73 12.59 9.47
CA GLN A 25 31.85 12.01 10.50
C GLN A 25 30.71 12.94 10.86
N ILE A 26 30.94 14.23 10.97
CA ILE A 26 29.92 15.25 11.25
C ILE A 26 28.92 15.30 10.07
N ASN A 27 29.40 15.36 8.82
CA ASN A 27 28.56 15.39 7.64
C ASN A 27 27.69 14.09 7.56
N GLY A 28 28.26 12.94 7.91
CA GLY A 28 27.52 11.68 8.00
C GLY A 28 26.38 11.73 9.02
N LEU A 29 26.64 12.30 10.21
CA LEU A 29 25.62 12.49 11.25
C LEU A 29 24.54 13.49 10.82
N VAL A 30 24.91 14.60 10.20
CA VAL A 30 23.95 15.60 9.70
C VAL A 30 23.05 14.99 8.63
N ASN A 31 23.60 14.20 7.69
CA ASN A 31 22.81 13.51 6.69
C ASN A 31 21.87 12.48 7.31
N GLU A 32 22.28 11.77 8.36
CA GLU A 32 21.44 10.83 9.09
C GLU A 32 20.26 11.53 9.78
N TRP A 33 20.52 12.64 10.49
CA TRP A 33 19.47 13.45 11.10
C TRP A 33 18.48 14.00 10.07
N TYR A 34 19.00 14.51 8.94
CA TYR A 34 18.13 14.97 7.86
C TYR A 34 17.17 13.87 7.34
N LEU A 35 17.67 12.65 7.17
CA LEU A 35 16.83 11.52 6.73
C LEU A 35 15.81 11.12 7.79
N GLU A 36 16.15 11.23 9.08
CA GLU A 36 15.24 10.97 10.20
C GLU A 36 14.10 11.99 10.22
N ASP A 37 14.44 13.29 10.21
CA ASP A 37 13.47 14.40 10.17
C ASP A 37 12.57 14.30 8.93
N LEU A 38 13.13 14.00 7.77
CA LEU A 38 12.36 13.81 6.54
C LEU A 38 11.37 12.65 6.68
N SER A 39 11.81 11.54 7.26
CA SER A 39 10.95 10.38 7.50
C SER A 39 9.80 10.71 8.46
N GLU A 40 10.06 11.47 9.51
CA GLU A 40 9.03 11.91 10.47
C GLU A 40 8.03 12.85 9.80
N ASN A 41 8.49 13.84 9.04
CA ASN A 41 7.64 14.76 8.30
C ASN A 41 6.72 14.04 7.31
N ILE A 42 7.25 13.07 6.56
CA ILE A 42 6.45 12.23 5.64
C ILE A 42 5.38 11.46 6.43
N ARG A 43 5.72 10.88 7.57
CA ARG A 43 4.75 10.15 8.42
C ARG A 43 3.65 11.07 8.94
N MET A 44 4.00 12.26 9.43
CA MET A 44 3.02 13.25 9.89
C MET A 44 2.03 13.64 8.78
N VAL A 45 2.53 13.90 7.57
CA VAL A 45 1.66 14.20 6.41
C VAL A 45 0.75 13.03 6.06
N PHE A 46 1.25 11.80 6.09
CA PHE A 46 0.41 10.62 5.83
C PHE A 46 -0.64 10.41 6.92
N ASP A 47 -0.28 10.61 8.18
CA ASP A 47 -1.23 10.46 9.29
C ASP A 47 -2.29 11.57 9.27
N MET A 48 -1.94 12.79 8.91
CA MET A 48 -2.90 13.86 8.67
C MET A 48 -3.89 13.49 7.54
N LYS A 49 -3.40 13.02 6.41
CA LYS A 49 -4.25 12.55 5.30
C LYS A 49 -5.17 11.40 5.71
N ARG A 50 -4.66 10.42 6.48
CA ARG A 50 -5.47 9.30 7.00
C ARG A 50 -6.61 9.80 7.91
N ARG A 51 -6.31 10.75 8.82
CA ARG A 51 -7.33 11.36 9.70
C ARG A 51 -8.41 12.10 8.92
N GLN A 52 -8.07 12.65 7.76
CA GLN A 52 -9.01 13.30 6.85
C GLN A 52 -9.79 12.31 5.97
N GLY A 53 -9.59 11.00 6.14
CA GLY A 53 -10.22 9.98 5.29
C GLY A 53 -9.68 9.92 3.87
N ARG A 54 -8.55 10.55 3.59
CA ARG A 54 -7.91 10.51 2.27
C ARG A 54 -7.19 9.19 2.05
N TYR A 55 -7.39 8.59 0.89
CA TYR A 55 -6.71 7.35 0.52
C TYR A 55 -5.24 7.61 0.19
N ILE A 56 -4.32 6.93 0.88
CA ILE A 56 -2.87 7.08 0.65
C ILE A 56 -2.21 5.82 0.07
N GLY A 57 -2.99 4.77 -0.19
CA GLY A 57 -2.48 3.53 -0.80
C GLY A 57 -1.95 3.76 -2.22
N GLY A 58 -0.93 3.02 -2.60
CA GLY A 58 -0.38 3.06 -3.97
C GLY A 58 -1.43 2.63 -5.00
N PHE A 59 -2.11 1.51 -4.73
CA PHE A 59 -3.15 0.95 -5.60
C PHE A 59 -4.48 0.91 -4.87
N PRO A 60 -5.60 1.22 -5.56
CA PRO A 60 -6.93 1.09 -4.98
C PRO A 60 -7.27 -0.38 -4.68
N ILE A 61 -8.23 -0.59 -3.77
CA ILE A 61 -8.82 -1.92 -3.55
C ILE A 61 -9.66 -2.32 -4.76
N TYR A 62 -9.83 -3.62 -4.97
CA TYR A 62 -10.65 -4.15 -6.07
C TYR A 62 -12.09 -3.65 -5.94
N GLY A 63 -12.70 -3.19 -7.03
CA GLY A 63 -14.01 -2.53 -7.04
C GLY A 63 -13.94 -1.01 -7.00
N TYR A 64 -12.78 -0.43 -6.73
CA TYR A 64 -12.55 1.01 -6.77
C TYR A 64 -11.36 1.37 -7.65
N GLN A 65 -11.36 2.60 -8.13
CA GLN A 65 -10.23 3.25 -8.77
C GLN A 65 -9.97 4.61 -8.09
N LYS A 66 -8.80 5.18 -8.31
CA LYS A 66 -8.50 6.54 -7.85
C LYS A 66 -9.17 7.55 -8.76
N ASP A 67 -9.74 8.60 -8.16
CA ASP A 67 -10.27 9.72 -8.92
C ASP A 67 -9.14 10.38 -9.72
N PRO A 68 -9.29 10.56 -11.05
CA PRO A 68 -8.30 11.26 -11.86
C PRO A 68 -8.05 12.71 -11.41
N LYS A 69 -9.04 13.35 -10.75
CA LYS A 69 -8.93 14.72 -10.24
C LYS A 69 -8.31 14.79 -8.85
N ASP A 70 -8.54 13.78 -8.01
CA ASP A 70 -7.95 13.67 -6.67
C ASP A 70 -7.49 12.24 -6.40
N HIS A 71 -6.21 11.97 -6.61
CA HIS A 71 -5.62 10.65 -6.37
C HIS A 71 -5.72 10.14 -4.91
N ASN A 72 -6.18 10.97 -4.00
CA ASN A 72 -6.47 10.57 -2.62
C ASN A 72 -7.96 10.26 -2.38
N HIS A 73 -8.80 10.34 -3.40
CA HIS A 73 -10.21 9.95 -3.37
C HIS A 73 -10.42 8.63 -4.14
N LEU A 74 -11.36 7.81 -3.67
CA LEU A 74 -11.76 6.56 -4.34
C LEU A 74 -13.12 6.75 -4.99
N ILE A 75 -13.23 6.35 -6.25
CA ILE A 75 -14.48 6.27 -7.00
C ILE A 75 -14.74 4.81 -7.40
N ILE A 76 -16.01 4.46 -7.57
CA ILE A 76 -16.38 3.09 -7.97
C ILE A 76 -15.84 2.79 -9.37
N GLU A 77 -15.24 1.62 -9.51
CA GLU A 77 -14.91 1.03 -10.80
C GLU A 77 -16.03 0.02 -11.15
N PRO A 78 -16.85 0.30 -12.19
CA PRO A 78 -18.14 -0.40 -12.39
C PRO A 78 -18.02 -1.90 -12.56
N GLU A 79 -17.08 -2.38 -13.37
CA GLU A 79 -16.94 -3.80 -13.67
C GLU A 79 -16.50 -4.60 -12.44
N ALA A 80 -15.43 -4.17 -11.76
CA ALA A 80 -14.94 -4.85 -10.57
C ALA A 80 -15.93 -4.70 -9.39
N ALA A 81 -16.67 -3.59 -9.31
CA ALA A 81 -17.69 -3.40 -8.29
C ALA A 81 -18.87 -4.38 -8.43
N GLN A 82 -19.27 -4.70 -9.66
CA GLN A 82 -20.29 -5.76 -9.91
C GLN A 82 -19.83 -7.10 -9.38
N VAL A 83 -18.57 -7.45 -9.60
CA VAL A 83 -17.99 -8.71 -9.08
C VAL A 83 -17.99 -8.71 -7.54
N VAL A 84 -17.64 -7.58 -6.92
CA VAL A 84 -17.68 -7.44 -5.45
C VAL A 84 -19.11 -7.65 -4.95
N ARG A 85 -20.12 -6.98 -5.53
CA ARG A 85 -21.54 -7.17 -5.18
C ARG A 85 -21.97 -8.62 -5.33
N GLN A 86 -21.54 -9.30 -6.39
CA GLN A 86 -21.86 -10.71 -6.63
C GLN A 86 -21.24 -11.63 -5.56
N ILE A 87 -19.99 -11.36 -5.13
CA ILE A 87 -19.32 -12.09 -4.04
C ILE A 87 -20.13 -11.97 -2.73
N PHE A 88 -20.57 -10.76 -2.39
CA PHE A 88 -21.39 -10.54 -1.20
C PHE A 88 -22.76 -11.23 -1.31
N ARG A 89 -23.41 -11.17 -2.46
CA ARG A 89 -24.70 -11.84 -2.71
C ARG A 89 -24.58 -13.35 -2.51
N TRP A 90 -23.63 -14.00 -3.15
CA TRP A 90 -23.42 -15.44 -2.99
C TRP A 90 -23.07 -15.83 -1.54
N SER A 91 -22.33 -14.97 -0.84
CA SER A 91 -22.07 -15.19 0.58
C SER A 91 -23.34 -15.13 1.43
N LEU A 92 -24.28 -14.22 1.12
CA LEU A 92 -25.59 -14.14 1.79
C LEU A 92 -26.51 -15.33 1.43
N GLU A 93 -26.39 -15.85 0.22
CA GLU A 93 -27.08 -17.06 -0.25
C GLU A 93 -26.52 -18.35 0.40
N GLY A 94 -25.43 -18.25 1.18
CA GLY A 94 -24.85 -19.36 1.93
C GLY A 94 -23.68 -20.07 1.25
N HIS A 95 -23.24 -19.60 0.07
CA HIS A 95 -22.08 -20.19 -0.59
C HIS A 95 -20.79 -20.02 0.20
N GLY A 96 -20.00 -21.09 0.29
CA GLY A 96 -18.71 -21.09 0.93
C GLY A 96 -17.66 -20.31 0.13
N LYS A 97 -16.66 -19.73 0.83
CA LYS A 97 -15.57 -18.93 0.19
C LYS A 97 -14.84 -19.68 -0.92
N GLN A 98 -14.69 -20.99 -0.80
CA GLN A 98 -14.04 -21.81 -1.82
C GLN A 98 -14.93 -22.00 -3.03
N GLU A 99 -16.21 -22.18 -2.81
CA GLU A 99 -17.24 -22.31 -3.86
C GLU A 99 -17.37 -21.00 -4.65
N ILE A 100 -17.45 -19.86 -3.95
CA ILE A 100 -17.46 -18.53 -4.59
C ILE A 100 -16.22 -18.35 -5.48
N ALA A 101 -15.03 -18.71 -4.99
CA ALA A 101 -13.82 -18.63 -5.79
C ALA A 101 -13.88 -19.54 -7.02
N LYS A 102 -14.46 -20.74 -6.91
CA LYS A 102 -14.66 -21.66 -8.02
C LYS A 102 -15.63 -21.08 -9.04
N LEU A 103 -16.79 -20.57 -8.60
CA LEU A 103 -17.78 -19.95 -9.49
C LEU A 103 -17.21 -18.81 -10.32
N LEU A 104 -16.39 -17.94 -9.70
CA LEU A 104 -15.70 -16.84 -10.41
C LEU A 104 -14.69 -17.36 -11.44
N ASN A 105 -13.96 -18.43 -11.10
CA ASN A 105 -13.00 -19.07 -12.01
C ASN A 105 -13.70 -19.75 -13.19
N ASP A 106 -14.79 -20.46 -12.94
CA ASP A 106 -15.59 -21.15 -13.96
C ASP A 106 -16.22 -20.14 -14.95
N GLN A 107 -16.52 -18.93 -14.48
CA GLN A 107 -17.00 -17.82 -15.31
C GLN A 107 -15.86 -17.06 -16.02
N GLY A 108 -14.61 -17.42 -15.80
CA GLY A 108 -13.45 -16.78 -16.40
C GLY A 108 -13.17 -15.36 -15.89
N ILE A 109 -13.77 -14.95 -14.76
CA ILE A 109 -13.59 -13.60 -14.20
C ILE A 109 -12.18 -13.46 -13.64
N PRO A 110 -11.39 -12.45 -14.07
CA PRO A 110 -10.03 -12.28 -13.60
C PRO A 110 -10.00 -11.90 -12.11
N ASN A 111 -9.05 -12.47 -11.38
CA ASN A 111 -8.85 -12.08 -9.98
C ASN A 111 -8.27 -10.65 -9.89
N PRO A 112 -8.25 -10.00 -8.70
CA PRO A 112 -7.78 -8.61 -8.56
C PRO A 112 -6.38 -8.33 -9.09
N THR A 113 -5.49 -9.31 -9.05
CA THR A 113 -4.11 -9.17 -9.55
C THR A 113 -4.07 -9.15 -11.07
N ARG A 114 -4.77 -10.08 -11.71
CA ARG A 114 -4.88 -10.17 -13.16
C ARG A 114 -5.66 -8.97 -13.71
N TYR A 115 -6.77 -8.60 -13.09
CA TYR A 115 -7.56 -7.42 -13.44
C TYR A 115 -6.70 -6.15 -13.50
N LYS A 116 -5.88 -5.92 -12.47
CA LYS A 116 -4.95 -4.77 -12.44
C LYS A 116 -3.90 -4.83 -13.55
N ALA A 117 -3.39 -6.01 -13.87
CA ALA A 117 -2.41 -6.18 -14.94
C ALA A 117 -3.03 -5.88 -16.32
N GLU A 118 -4.24 -6.35 -16.57
CA GLU A 118 -4.99 -6.12 -17.82
C GLU A 118 -5.33 -4.62 -18.04
N HIS A 119 -5.53 -3.87 -16.94
CA HIS A 119 -5.79 -2.42 -16.98
C HIS A 119 -4.53 -1.55 -16.89
N GLY A 120 -3.34 -2.13 -16.97
CA GLY A 120 -2.08 -1.38 -16.88
C GLY A 120 -1.76 -0.79 -15.50
N TRP A 121 -2.48 -1.20 -14.45
CA TRP A 121 -2.28 -0.73 -13.07
C TRP A 121 -1.29 -1.59 -12.28
N ALA A 122 -0.64 -2.54 -12.94
CA ALA A 122 0.35 -3.39 -12.31
C ALA A 122 1.69 -2.64 -12.20
N SER A 123 2.19 -2.47 -10.99
CA SER A 123 3.53 -1.95 -10.74
C SER A 123 4.56 -3.04 -10.94
N GLY A 124 5.02 -3.33 -12.15
CA GLY A 124 6.24 -4.10 -12.42
C GLY A 124 6.46 -5.44 -11.69
N HIS A 125 5.58 -5.82 -10.78
CA HIS A 125 5.62 -7.13 -10.15
C HIS A 125 5.03 -8.16 -11.10
N PRO A 126 5.74 -9.24 -11.40
CA PRO A 126 5.21 -10.31 -12.22
C PRO A 126 3.87 -10.75 -11.63
N VAL A 127 2.87 -10.98 -12.48
CA VAL A 127 1.61 -11.65 -12.12
C VAL A 127 2.04 -12.98 -11.50
N SER A 128 2.19 -12.97 -10.17
CA SER A 128 2.87 -14.05 -9.48
C SER A 128 2.02 -15.31 -9.53
N ASN A 129 2.61 -16.40 -9.18
CA ASN A 129 2.21 -17.81 -8.98
C ASN A 129 0.71 -18.17 -8.82
N SER A 130 -0.22 -17.21 -8.80
CA SER A 130 -1.66 -17.43 -8.68
C SER A 130 -2.37 -17.75 -10.00
N HIS A 131 -1.64 -17.80 -11.12
CA HIS A 131 -2.19 -18.02 -12.47
C HIS A 131 -3.41 -17.12 -12.80
N GLY A 132 -3.61 -16.03 -12.07
CA GLY A 132 -4.76 -15.14 -12.24
C GLY A 132 -6.08 -15.69 -11.71
N LEU A 133 -6.07 -16.77 -10.93
CA LEU A 133 -7.27 -17.42 -10.40
C LEU A 133 -7.68 -16.89 -9.02
N TRP A 134 -8.97 -16.88 -8.76
CA TRP A 134 -9.54 -16.61 -7.46
C TRP A 134 -9.23 -17.74 -6.48
N ASN A 135 -9.08 -17.40 -5.22
CA ASN A 135 -8.90 -18.35 -4.13
C ASN A 135 -9.67 -17.91 -2.88
N LYS A 136 -9.90 -18.84 -1.96
CA LYS A 136 -10.66 -18.62 -0.72
C LYS A 136 -10.13 -17.45 0.13
N THR A 137 -8.82 -17.20 0.09
CA THR A 137 -8.18 -16.13 0.89
C THR A 137 -8.53 -14.76 0.31
N THR A 138 -8.57 -14.63 -1.01
CA THR A 138 -8.98 -13.38 -1.68
C THR A 138 -10.45 -13.07 -1.39
N ILE A 139 -11.34 -14.07 -1.50
CA ILE A 139 -12.76 -13.91 -1.14
C ILE A 139 -12.91 -13.50 0.32
N TRP A 140 -12.22 -14.18 1.23
CA TRP A 140 -12.27 -13.85 2.66
C TRP A 140 -11.81 -12.41 2.95
N ARG A 141 -10.77 -11.92 2.26
CA ARG A 141 -10.29 -10.54 2.41
C ARG A 141 -11.32 -9.53 1.93
N ILE A 142 -12.01 -9.82 0.83
CA ILE A 142 -13.08 -8.96 0.29
C ILE A 142 -14.23 -8.89 1.28
N LEU A 143 -14.77 -10.03 1.71
CA LEU A 143 -15.92 -10.10 2.62
C LEU A 143 -15.70 -9.45 4.00
N ARG A 144 -14.44 -9.27 4.42
CA ARG A 144 -14.10 -8.64 5.71
C ARG A 144 -13.61 -7.19 5.58
N ASN A 145 -13.65 -6.64 4.39
CA ASN A 145 -13.11 -5.31 4.19
C ASN A 145 -14.21 -4.25 4.31
N GLU A 146 -14.23 -3.54 5.43
CA GLU A 146 -15.17 -2.47 5.72
C GLU A 146 -15.12 -1.32 4.69
N MET A 147 -14.07 -1.21 3.89
CA MET A 147 -13.98 -0.15 2.87
C MET A 147 -15.09 -0.25 1.81
N TYR A 148 -15.71 -1.43 1.63
CA TYR A 148 -16.83 -1.58 0.71
C TYR A 148 -18.14 -0.93 1.20
N THR A 149 -18.21 -0.55 2.48
CA THR A 149 -19.34 0.20 3.08
C THR A 149 -19.13 1.71 3.12
N GLY A 150 -18.15 2.25 2.36
CA GLY A 150 -17.83 3.68 2.34
C GLY A 150 -16.95 4.16 3.50
N VAL A 151 -16.42 3.24 4.32
CA VAL A 151 -15.54 3.53 5.44
C VAL A 151 -14.08 3.45 5.02
N MET A 152 -13.31 4.53 5.15
CA MET A 152 -11.87 4.51 4.93
C MET A 152 -11.16 3.91 6.14
N LEU A 153 -10.49 2.79 5.93
CA LEU A 153 -9.77 2.06 6.98
C LEU A 153 -8.30 1.89 6.61
N GLN A 154 -7.42 2.60 7.30
CA GLN A 154 -6.00 2.66 7.02
C GLN A 154 -5.14 2.54 8.29
N GLY A 155 -3.81 2.42 8.14
CA GLY A 155 -2.89 2.39 9.28
C GLY A 155 -2.83 1.06 10.02
N ARG A 156 -3.25 -0.05 9.40
CA ARG A 156 -3.22 -1.40 9.99
C ARG A 156 -1.80 -1.89 10.30
N ARG A 157 -0.81 -1.36 9.58
CA ARG A 157 0.62 -1.70 9.75
C ARG A 157 1.48 -0.45 9.69
N LYS A 158 2.59 -0.47 10.42
CA LYS A 158 3.59 0.60 10.47
C LYS A 158 4.99 0.03 10.27
N LYS A 159 5.86 0.74 9.56
CA LYS A 159 7.30 0.42 9.55
C LYS A 159 7.91 0.74 10.91
N VAL A 160 8.80 -0.12 11.41
CA VAL A 160 9.51 0.08 12.67
C VAL A 160 10.35 1.36 12.60
N SER A 161 11.13 1.53 11.55
CA SER A 161 11.95 2.72 11.31
C SER A 161 12.15 2.96 9.81
N TYR A 162 12.75 4.09 9.44
CA TYR A 162 13.13 4.34 8.05
C TYR A 162 14.28 3.43 7.58
N LYS A 163 15.12 2.97 8.50
CA LYS A 163 16.24 2.05 8.24
C LYS A 163 15.79 0.59 8.06
N SER A 164 14.58 0.23 8.52
CA SER A 164 14.10 -1.15 8.53
C SER A 164 12.97 -1.38 7.54
N LYS A 165 12.97 -2.54 6.87
CA LYS A 165 11.83 -3.01 6.06
C LYS A 165 10.77 -3.72 6.91
N ALA A 166 11.05 -3.98 8.21
CA ALA A 166 10.14 -4.67 9.11
C ALA A 166 8.85 -3.88 9.32
N LEU A 167 7.72 -4.59 9.26
CA LEU A 167 6.39 -4.05 9.50
C LEU A 167 5.85 -4.66 10.79
N ILE A 168 5.21 -3.83 11.60
CA ILE A 168 4.46 -4.25 12.79
C ILE A 168 2.97 -4.02 12.54
N ASP A 169 2.15 -4.96 13.01
CA ASP A 169 0.70 -4.80 13.00
C ASP A 169 0.29 -3.87 14.15
N MET A 170 -0.61 -2.94 13.83
CA MET A 170 -1.11 -1.97 14.79
C MET A 170 -2.39 -2.49 15.45
N PRO A 171 -2.59 -2.24 16.75
CA PRO A 171 -3.86 -2.51 17.42
C PRO A 171 -5.01 -1.81 16.70
N LYS A 172 -6.22 -2.40 16.73
CA LYS A 172 -7.39 -1.86 16.02
C LYS A 172 -7.76 -0.44 16.47
N GLU A 173 -7.51 -0.11 17.72
CA GLU A 173 -7.77 1.19 18.33
C GLU A 173 -6.90 2.31 17.75
N GLN A 174 -5.80 1.93 17.11
CA GLN A 174 -4.86 2.86 16.46
C GLN A 174 -5.05 2.94 14.94
N TRP A 175 -6.02 2.22 14.38
CA TRP A 175 -6.34 2.33 12.97
C TRP A 175 -7.06 3.64 12.69
N PHE A 176 -6.81 4.21 11.53
CA PHE A 176 -7.54 5.38 11.06
C PHE A 176 -8.83 4.89 10.39
N ARG A 177 -9.97 5.17 11.03
CA ARG A 177 -11.31 4.82 10.55
C ARG A 177 -12.11 6.10 10.36
N VAL A 178 -12.49 6.40 9.11
CA VAL A 178 -13.26 7.60 8.74
C VAL A 178 -14.43 7.17 7.85
N GLU A 179 -15.63 7.56 8.23
CA GLU A 179 -16.87 7.20 7.51
C GLU A 179 -17.20 8.19 6.40
N GLY A 180 -17.98 7.74 5.40
CA GLY A 180 -18.52 8.60 4.34
C GLY A 180 -17.45 9.24 3.43
N THR A 181 -16.31 8.59 3.24
CA THR A 181 -15.21 9.14 2.46
C THR A 181 -15.29 8.84 0.97
N HIS A 182 -16.05 7.83 0.60
CA HIS A 182 -16.27 7.39 -0.78
C HIS A 182 -17.60 6.64 -0.88
N GLU A 183 -18.09 6.44 -2.08
CA GLU A 183 -19.36 5.73 -2.32
C GLU A 183 -19.23 4.25 -1.93
N ALA A 184 -20.24 3.74 -1.22
CA ALA A 184 -20.30 2.34 -0.82
C ALA A 184 -20.65 1.44 -2.01
N ILE A 185 -20.03 0.25 -2.09
CA ILE A 185 -20.38 -0.77 -3.09
C ILE A 185 -21.51 -1.68 -2.56
N ILE A 186 -21.58 -1.87 -1.23
CA ILE A 186 -22.53 -2.72 -0.53
C ILE A 186 -23.23 -1.97 0.58
#